data_2ea73ebe4690f67a721123f572015e51
#
_entry.id   2ea73ebe4690f67a721123f572015e51
#
_cell.length_a   1.000
_cell.length_b   1.000
_cell.length_c   1.000
_cell.angle_alpha   90.00
_cell.angle_beta   90.00
_cell.angle_gamma   90.00
#
_symmetry.space_group_name_H-M   'P 1'
#
loop_
_entity.id
_entity.type
_entity.pdbx_description
1 polymer ?
#
loop_
_entity_poly.entity_id
_entity_poly.type
_entity_poly.pdbx_seq_one_letter_code
_entity_poly.pdbx_strand_id
1 'polypeptide(L)'
;MLANQAAVVSKEVFLTRMKEKYGDVEVLNRAWNTSLASFEEMGRGIYKAASLSAQAEADLKAFSEEMITRYVEIPARALRRVDGNHLNLGMRYAYITDKSLLCGSEYFDVFSINSYQLPPLGPVNLVSGWLDKPVMVGEFHQGALDVGLTAHGIRGVTTQAERGCAYRYYLEQGLTSPYFLGAHYFQLNDQSCLGRFDGENYQIGLVDVCMQEYVDMTEAMRACHGHMYRVALEEEKAWEREPEDIEPVHY
;
A
#
# COMPACT_ATOMS: atom_id res chain seq x y z
N MET A 1 19.49 -0.55 6.41
CA MET A 1 20.71 -0.12 5.68
C MET A 1 21.96 -0.22 6.54
N LEU A 2 22.12 0.54 7.62
CA LEU A 2 23.36 0.56 8.43
C LEU A 2 23.72 -0.80 9.06
N ALA A 3 22.74 -1.59 9.45
CA ALA A 3 22.99 -2.93 10.03
C ALA A 3 23.48 -3.97 9.01
N ASN A 4 23.36 -3.71 7.71
CA ASN A 4 23.82 -4.63 6.67
C ASN A 4 25.33 -4.46 6.45
N GLN A 5 26.09 -5.56 6.48
CA GLN A 5 27.53 -5.57 6.21
C GLN A 5 27.90 -5.50 4.72
N ALA A 6 26.96 -5.83 3.84
CA ALA A 6 27.21 -5.79 2.39
C ALA A 6 27.49 -4.35 1.91
N ALA A 7 28.40 -4.22 0.96
CA ALA A 7 28.59 -2.99 0.21
C ALA A 7 27.40 -2.76 -0.71
N VAL A 8 26.64 -1.70 -0.47
CA VAL A 8 25.49 -1.31 -1.27
C VAL A 8 25.59 0.18 -1.61
N VAL A 9 25.21 0.54 -2.82
CA VAL A 9 25.35 1.93 -3.34
C VAL A 9 24.68 2.94 -2.43
N SER A 10 23.49 2.65 -1.90
CA SER A 10 22.77 3.54 -0.97
C SER A 10 23.58 3.86 0.30
N LYS A 11 24.38 2.91 0.77
CA LYS A 11 25.25 3.14 1.93
C LYS A 11 26.42 4.08 1.59
N GLU A 12 27.03 3.93 0.40
CA GLU A 12 28.09 4.81 -0.07
C GLU A 12 27.58 6.25 -0.25
N VAL A 13 26.38 6.41 -0.81
CA VAL A 13 25.72 7.72 -0.93
C VAL A 13 25.46 8.31 0.46
N PHE A 14 24.95 7.53 1.40
CA PHE A 14 24.72 7.98 2.76
C PHE A 14 26.02 8.47 3.44
N LEU A 15 27.10 7.70 3.33
CA LEU A 15 28.42 8.10 3.85
C LEU A 15 28.89 9.41 3.25
N THR A 16 28.72 9.59 1.94
CA THR A 16 29.04 10.85 1.27
C THR A 16 28.24 12.02 1.84
N ARG A 17 26.92 11.85 2.03
CA ARG A 17 26.05 12.86 2.66
C ARG A 17 26.50 13.21 4.08
N MET A 18 26.90 12.21 4.87
CA MET A 18 27.38 12.45 6.22
C MET A 18 28.72 13.20 6.24
N LYS A 19 29.64 12.88 5.32
CA LYS A 19 30.89 13.62 5.13
C LYS A 19 30.63 15.07 4.73
N GLU A 20 29.74 15.31 3.77
CA GLU A 20 29.36 16.66 3.33
C GLU A 20 28.72 17.47 4.48
N LYS A 21 27.84 16.85 5.27
CA LYS A 21 27.13 17.51 6.36
C LYS A 21 28.01 17.85 7.56
N TYR A 22 28.84 16.92 7.97
CA TYR A 22 29.60 17.04 9.23
C TYR A 22 31.05 17.47 9.03
N GLY A 23 31.62 17.24 7.88
CA GLY A 23 33.01 17.58 7.53
C GLY A 23 34.07 16.76 8.26
N ASP A 24 33.87 16.50 9.54
CA ASP A 24 34.77 15.76 10.42
C ASP A 24 34.03 14.68 11.21
N VAL A 25 34.69 13.51 11.39
CA VAL A 25 34.11 12.39 12.12
C VAL A 25 33.87 12.70 13.60
N GLU A 26 34.68 13.55 14.20
CA GLU A 26 34.50 13.98 15.59
C GLU A 26 33.23 14.85 15.76
N VAL A 27 32.87 15.64 14.74
CA VAL A 27 31.62 16.41 14.74
C VAL A 27 30.43 15.46 14.63
N LEU A 28 30.50 14.46 13.75
CA LEU A 28 29.50 13.40 13.65
C LEU A 28 29.36 12.63 14.96
N ASN A 29 30.48 12.22 15.56
CA ASN A 29 30.49 11.45 16.82
C ASN A 29 29.77 12.19 17.94
N ARG A 30 29.99 13.51 18.08
CA ARG A 30 29.25 14.32 19.07
C ARG A 30 27.76 14.39 18.76
N ALA A 31 27.39 14.56 17.48
CA ALA A 31 25.98 14.67 17.07
C ALA A 31 25.23 13.33 17.23
N TRP A 32 25.87 12.24 16.92
CA TRP A 32 25.27 10.90 16.94
C TRP A 32 25.47 10.14 18.25
N ASN A 33 26.26 10.71 19.18
CA ASN A 33 26.68 10.02 20.41
C ASN A 33 27.39 8.70 20.12
N THR A 34 28.36 8.73 19.21
CA THR A 34 29.16 7.59 18.74
C THR A 34 30.64 7.82 18.97
N SER A 35 31.47 6.81 18.70
CA SER A 35 32.91 6.86 18.81
C SER A 35 33.59 6.18 17.62
N LEU A 36 33.22 6.61 16.40
CA LEU A 36 33.76 6.10 15.16
C LEU A 36 35.18 6.61 14.94
N ALA A 37 36.07 5.76 14.44
CA ALA A 37 37.43 6.16 14.04
C ALA A 37 37.43 6.89 12.69
N SER A 38 36.44 6.60 11.81
CA SER A 38 36.26 7.27 10.52
C SER A 38 34.84 7.13 10.01
N PHE A 39 34.46 7.93 8.99
CA PHE A 39 33.16 7.78 8.32
C PHE A 39 32.98 6.38 7.68
N GLU A 40 34.04 5.78 7.19
CA GLU A 40 34.02 4.45 6.56
C GLU A 40 33.61 3.35 7.53
N GLU A 41 33.82 3.55 8.83
CA GLU A 41 33.41 2.59 9.85
C GLU A 41 31.90 2.44 9.91
N MET A 42 31.12 3.50 9.64
CA MET A 42 29.66 3.41 9.50
C MET A 42 29.25 2.39 8.43
N GLY A 43 30.05 2.19 7.40
CA GLY A 43 29.82 1.24 6.32
C GLY A 43 29.89 -0.23 6.75
N ARG A 44 30.45 -0.54 7.92
CA ARG A 44 30.70 -1.91 8.40
C ARG A 44 29.51 -2.56 9.10
N GLY A 45 28.40 -1.84 9.28
CA GLY A 45 27.14 -2.45 9.72
C GLY A 45 27.01 -2.73 11.21
N ILE A 46 27.58 -1.90 12.07
CA ILE A 46 27.66 -2.10 13.53
C ILE A 46 26.58 -1.42 14.36
N TYR A 47 25.60 -0.76 13.71
CA TYR A 47 24.60 0.05 14.44
C TYR A 47 23.31 -0.69 14.74
N LYS A 48 22.86 -0.57 16.00
CA LYS A 48 21.51 -0.90 16.41
C LYS A 48 20.71 0.40 16.51
N ALA A 49 19.58 0.48 15.85
CA ALA A 49 18.73 1.68 15.82
C ALA A 49 18.36 2.19 17.24
N ALA A 50 18.15 1.29 18.20
CA ALA A 50 17.79 1.63 19.57
C ALA A 50 18.87 2.42 20.36
N SER A 51 20.07 2.57 19.82
CA SER A 51 21.18 3.32 20.48
C SER A 51 21.52 4.64 19.81
N LEU A 52 20.76 5.05 18.79
CA LEU A 52 21.03 6.26 18.02
C LEU A 52 20.49 7.51 18.75
N SER A 53 21.19 8.64 18.60
CA SER A 53 20.72 9.94 19.06
C SER A 53 19.54 10.45 18.21
N ALA A 54 18.77 11.40 18.72
CA ALA A 54 17.72 12.07 17.94
C ALA A 54 18.25 12.70 16.64
N GLN A 55 19.53 13.18 16.64
CA GLN A 55 20.15 13.71 15.43
C GLN A 55 20.45 12.62 14.42
N ALA A 56 20.91 11.45 14.87
CA ALA A 56 21.12 10.30 13.99
C ALA A 56 19.81 9.79 13.37
N GLU A 57 18.74 9.74 14.16
CA GLU A 57 17.39 9.40 13.67
C GLU A 57 16.92 10.39 12.59
N ALA A 58 17.11 11.70 12.83
CA ALA A 58 16.76 12.73 11.86
C ALA A 58 17.54 12.61 10.55
N ASP A 59 18.84 12.31 10.61
CA ASP A 59 19.68 12.10 9.44
C ASP A 59 19.29 10.85 8.64
N LEU A 60 18.97 9.77 9.33
CA LEU A 60 18.50 8.52 8.70
C LEU A 60 17.12 8.72 8.07
N LYS A 61 16.23 9.46 8.72
CA LYS A 61 14.91 9.79 8.19
C LYS A 61 15.05 10.62 6.91
N ALA A 62 15.83 11.70 6.94
CA ALA A 62 16.06 12.55 5.78
C ALA A 62 16.64 11.77 4.59
N PHE A 63 17.58 10.87 4.86
CA PHE A 63 18.13 10.01 3.80
C PHE A 63 17.11 8.99 3.28
N SER A 64 16.25 8.45 4.15
CA SER A 64 15.17 7.56 3.73
C SER A 64 14.16 8.28 2.82
N GLU A 65 13.82 9.52 3.16
CA GLU A 65 12.95 10.38 2.34
C GLU A 65 13.58 10.68 0.97
N GLU A 66 14.88 11.01 0.92
CA GLU A 66 15.62 11.16 -0.35
C GLU A 66 15.59 9.87 -1.16
N MET A 67 15.82 8.73 -0.53
CA MET A 67 15.85 7.42 -1.18
C MET A 67 14.49 7.06 -1.79
N ILE A 68 13.40 7.26 -1.03
CA ILE A 68 12.02 7.01 -1.49
C ILE A 68 11.69 7.95 -2.65
N THR A 69 12.02 9.25 -2.52
CA THR A 69 11.79 10.22 -3.59
C THR A 69 12.49 9.79 -4.89
N ARG A 70 13.76 9.38 -4.81
CA ARG A 70 14.51 8.92 -5.99
C ARG A 70 13.94 7.64 -6.60
N TYR A 71 13.52 6.71 -5.75
CA TYR A 71 12.89 5.46 -6.18
C TYR A 71 11.60 5.71 -6.96
N VAL A 72 10.82 6.72 -6.58
CA VAL A 72 9.59 7.13 -7.28
C VAL A 72 9.89 8.00 -8.50
N GLU A 73 10.74 9.01 -8.36
CA GLU A 73 11.04 10.02 -9.39
C GLU A 73 11.59 9.39 -10.68
N ILE A 74 12.56 8.49 -10.54
CA ILE A 74 13.28 7.95 -11.70
C ILE A 74 12.35 7.21 -12.67
N PRO A 75 11.55 6.21 -12.22
CA PRO A 75 10.62 5.53 -13.12
C PRO A 75 9.47 6.43 -13.59
N ALA A 76 8.95 7.32 -12.72
CA ALA A 76 7.88 8.23 -13.10
C ALA A 76 8.30 9.20 -14.21
N ARG A 77 9.49 9.78 -14.10
CA ARG A 77 10.06 10.62 -15.17
C ARG A 77 10.37 9.83 -16.45
N ALA A 78 10.80 8.58 -16.33
CA ALA A 78 11.05 7.72 -17.48
C ALA A 78 9.73 7.41 -18.21
N LEU A 79 8.68 7.05 -17.46
CA LEU A 79 7.34 6.83 -17.99
C LEU A 79 6.82 8.08 -18.72
N ARG A 80 6.88 9.24 -18.08
CA ARG A 80 6.36 10.50 -18.65
C ARG A 80 7.08 10.92 -19.94
N ARG A 81 8.36 10.55 -20.12
CA ARG A 81 9.09 10.80 -21.40
C ARG A 81 8.59 9.94 -22.56
N VAL A 82 8.08 8.74 -22.25
CA VAL A 82 7.57 7.79 -23.26
C VAL A 82 6.09 7.99 -23.51
N ASP A 83 5.35 8.21 -22.43
CA ASP A 83 3.90 8.39 -22.47
C ASP A 83 3.49 9.56 -21.57
N GLY A 84 3.18 10.67 -22.21
CA GLY A 84 2.67 11.87 -21.55
C GLY A 84 1.15 11.94 -21.39
N ASN A 85 0.42 10.98 -22.00
CA ASN A 85 -1.05 11.05 -22.10
C ASN A 85 -1.77 10.23 -21.02
N HIS A 86 -1.22 9.05 -20.63
CA HIS A 86 -1.82 8.23 -19.59
C HIS A 86 -1.48 8.73 -18.18
N LEU A 87 -2.42 8.52 -17.25
CA LEU A 87 -2.21 8.83 -15.84
C LEU A 87 -1.24 7.85 -15.22
N ASN A 88 -0.32 8.36 -14.41
CA ASN A 88 0.53 7.56 -13.55
C ASN A 88 -0.20 7.29 -12.22
N LEU A 89 -0.67 6.06 -12.03
CA LEU A 89 -1.40 5.66 -10.83
C LEU A 89 -0.48 5.38 -9.62
N GLY A 90 0.81 5.59 -9.76
CA GLY A 90 1.78 5.39 -8.71
C GLY A 90 2.10 3.92 -8.42
N MET A 91 2.64 3.70 -7.23
CA MET A 91 2.89 2.37 -6.67
C MET A 91 1.75 2.01 -5.70
N ARG A 92 1.41 0.72 -5.59
CA ARG A 92 0.44 0.25 -4.60
C ARG A 92 1.09 0.14 -3.22
N TYR A 93 0.83 1.11 -2.35
CA TYR A 93 1.33 1.10 -0.98
C TYR A 93 0.44 0.23 -0.10
N ALA A 94 1.02 -0.77 0.59
CA ALA A 94 0.26 -1.67 1.44
C ALA A 94 0.09 -1.11 2.87
N TYR A 95 1.18 -0.71 3.50
CA TYR A 95 1.18 -0.25 4.90
C TYR A 95 1.79 1.14 4.98
N ILE A 96 0.95 2.15 5.19
CA ILE A 96 1.38 3.54 5.31
C ILE A 96 1.36 3.90 6.79
N THR A 97 2.50 3.76 7.45
CA THR A 97 2.67 3.99 8.89
C THR A 97 3.21 5.37 9.22
N ASP A 98 3.81 6.06 8.26
CA ASP A 98 4.38 7.40 8.44
C ASP A 98 4.29 8.19 7.13
N LYS A 99 4.08 9.51 7.26
CA LYS A 99 3.98 10.43 6.12
C LYS A 99 5.25 10.45 5.25
N SER A 100 6.41 10.16 5.81
CA SER A 100 7.68 10.10 5.05
C SER A 100 7.69 9.03 3.95
N LEU A 101 6.85 7.99 4.08
CA LEU A 101 6.68 6.98 3.01
C LEU A 101 6.05 7.55 1.73
N LEU A 102 5.41 8.71 1.82
CA LEU A 102 4.73 9.36 0.70
C LEU A 102 5.64 10.32 -0.10
N CYS A 103 6.91 10.40 0.26
CA CYS A 103 7.90 11.22 -0.47
C CYS A 103 7.96 10.79 -1.94
N GLY A 104 7.99 11.75 -2.86
CA GLY A 104 7.93 11.50 -4.30
C GLY A 104 6.50 11.37 -4.87
N SER A 105 5.45 11.45 -4.04
CA SER A 105 4.06 11.37 -4.49
C SER A 105 3.66 12.47 -5.47
N GLU A 106 4.41 13.57 -5.53
CA GLU A 106 4.22 14.64 -6.51
C GLU A 106 4.40 14.17 -7.96
N TYR A 107 5.10 13.07 -8.19
CA TYR A 107 5.29 12.46 -9.50
C TYR A 107 4.15 11.56 -9.95
N PHE A 108 3.15 11.32 -9.10
CA PHE A 108 1.96 10.53 -9.40
C PHE A 108 0.77 11.43 -9.72
N ASP A 109 -0.06 11.04 -10.67
CA ASP A 109 -1.35 11.69 -10.95
C ASP A 109 -2.42 11.24 -9.94
N VAL A 110 -2.39 9.96 -9.57
CA VAL A 110 -3.25 9.31 -8.57
C VAL A 110 -2.38 8.56 -7.56
N PHE A 111 -2.76 8.57 -6.30
CA PHE A 111 -2.07 7.78 -5.29
C PHE A 111 -2.78 6.43 -5.07
N SER A 112 -2.06 5.32 -5.22
CA SER A 112 -2.64 3.98 -5.14
C SER A 112 -2.24 3.27 -3.84
N ILE A 113 -3.23 2.72 -3.14
CA ILE A 113 -3.05 1.97 -1.89
C ILE A 113 -3.67 0.58 -1.98
N ASN A 114 -3.16 -0.39 -1.21
CA ASN A 114 -3.89 -1.59 -0.88
C ASN A 114 -4.68 -1.32 0.39
N SER A 115 -5.96 -1.65 0.43
CA SER A 115 -6.77 -1.45 1.63
C SER A 115 -7.78 -2.57 1.81
N TYR A 116 -7.70 -3.23 2.94
CA TYR A 116 -8.63 -4.27 3.36
C TYR A 116 -9.58 -3.80 4.47
N GLN A 117 -9.56 -2.50 4.81
CA GLN A 117 -10.57 -1.90 5.68
C GLN A 117 -11.93 -1.85 4.99
N LEU A 118 -12.96 -2.16 5.72
CA LEU A 118 -14.34 -2.18 5.25
C LEU A 118 -15.18 -1.24 6.14
N PRO A 119 -15.58 -0.06 5.62
CA PRO A 119 -15.30 0.51 4.28
C PRO A 119 -13.88 1.11 4.15
N PRO A 120 -13.41 1.45 2.93
CA PRO A 120 -12.05 1.95 2.69
C PRO A 120 -11.81 3.40 3.08
N LEU A 121 -12.80 4.09 3.65
CA LEU A 121 -12.79 5.53 3.91
C LEU A 121 -11.64 6.00 4.81
N GLY A 122 -11.28 5.21 5.83
CA GLY A 122 -10.19 5.58 6.75
C GLY A 122 -8.85 5.80 6.03
N PRO A 123 -8.29 4.79 5.35
CA PRO A 123 -7.04 4.93 4.60
C PRO A 123 -7.11 5.94 3.46
N VAL A 124 -8.23 6.00 2.73
CA VAL A 124 -8.43 6.96 1.63
C VAL A 124 -8.35 8.39 2.16
N ASN A 125 -9.12 8.72 3.21
CA ASN A 125 -9.15 10.05 3.78
C ASN A 125 -7.84 10.43 4.47
N LEU A 126 -7.13 9.47 5.07
CA LEU A 126 -5.81 9.71 5.66
C LEU A 126 -4.81 10.17 4.59
N VAL A 127 -4.72 9.42 3.51
CA VAL A 127 -3.76 9.69 2.42
C VAL A 127 -4.13 10.97 1.70
N SER A 128 -5.39 11.14 1.31
CA SER A 128 -5.84 12.36 0.64
C SER A 128 -5.66 13.61 1.50
N GLY A 129 -5.90 13.50 2.81
CA GLY A 129 -5.65 14.60 3.75
C GLY A 129 -4.17 15.01 3.85
N TRP A 130 -3.24 14.10 3.57
CA TRP A 130 -1.81 14.41 3.51
C TRP A 130 -1.34 14.96 2.17
N LEU A 131 -1.96 14.51 1.05
CA LEU A 131 -1.45 14.73 -0.29
C LEU A 131 -2.31 15.68 -1.15
N ASP A 132 -3.58 15.88 -0.78
CA ASP A 132 -4.58 16.56 -1.62
C ASP A 132 -4.62 15.98 -3.05
N LYS A 133 -4.70 14.64 -3.13
CA LYS A 133 -4.71 13.88 -4.39
C LYS A 133 -5.83 12.86 -4.41
N PRO A 134 -6.35 12.51 -5.61
CA PRO A 134 -7.23 11.36 -5.75
C PRO A 134 -6.50 10.07 -5.31
N VAL A 135 -7.23 9.21 -4.64
CA VAL A 135 -6.74 7.93 -4.11
C VAL A 135 -7.49 6.79 -4.77
N MET A 136 -6.76 5.80 -5.26
CA MET A 136 -7.30 4.56 -5.77
C MET A 136 -6.91 3.40 -4.87
N VAL A 137 -7.85 2.51 -4.58
CA VAL A 137 -7.50 1.23 -3.96
C VAL A 137 -7.04 0.26 -5.06
N GLY A 138 -5.74 -0.04 -5.07
CA GLY A 138 -5.14 -0.92 -6.07
C GLY A 138 -5.34 -2.40 -5.79
N GLU A 139 -5.75 -2.75 -4.54
CA GLU A 139 -6.00 -4.13 -4.15
C GLU A 139 -6.91 -4.20 -2.92
N PHE A 140 -7.96 -5.01 -3.03
CA PHE A 140 -8.82 -5.45 -1.93
C PHE A 140 -9.53 -6.76 -2.33
N HIS A 141 -9.96 -7.55 -1.36
CA HIS A 141 -10.83 -8.69 -1.58
C HIS A 141 -11.69 -9.01 -0.35
N GLN A 142 -12.71 -9.82 -0.57
CA GLN A 142 -13.44 -10.57 0.44
C GLN A 142 -13.57 -12.02 -0.04
N GLY A 143 -13.31 -12.98 0.85
CA GLY A 143 -13.57 -14.39 0.61
C GLY A 143 -14.70 -14.92 1.50
N ALA A 144 -15.19 -16.13 1.22
CA ALA A 144 -16.16 -16.82 2.07
C ALA A 144 -15.76 -18.29 2.23
N LEU A 145 -16.41 -19.00 3.17
CA LEU A 145 -16.08 -20.39 3.50
C LEU A 145 -17.19 -21.38 3.17
N ASP A 146 -18.30 -20.91 2.65
CA ASP A 146 -19.49 -21.72 2.36
C ASP A 146 -19.36 -22.54 1.07
N VAL A 147 -18.53 -22.11 0.12
CA VAL A 147 -18.27 -22.79 -1.17
C VAL A 147 -16.81 -22.61 -1.58
N GLY A 148 -16.24 -23.64 -2.18
CA GLY A 148 -14.89 -23.56 -2.78
C GLY A 148 -13.75 -23.87 -1.81
N LEU A 149 -12.66 -23.10 -1.89
CA LEU A 149 -11.50 -23.26 -1.02
C LEU A 149 -11.80 -22.88 0.42
N THR A 150 -11.02 -23.40 1.35
CA THR A 150 -11.26 -23.31 2.80
C THR A 150 -10.65 -22.10 3.49
N ALA A 151 -10.04 -21.19 2.74
CA ALA A 151 -9.42 -19.97 3.29
C ALA A 151 -10.01 -18.72 2.63
N HIS A 152 -10.55 -17.81 3.43
CA HIS A 152 -11.24 -16.60 2.97
C HIS A 152 -10.31 -15.40 2.67
N GLY A 153 -9.01 -15.58 2.80
CA GLY A 153 -8.05 -14.48 2.63
C GLY A 153 -8.00 -13.50 3.81
N ILE A 154 -7.51 -12.30 3.54
CA ILE A 154 -7.29 -11.26 4.56
C ILE A 154 -8.63 -10.76 5.15
N ARG A 155 -9.65 -10.62 4.31
CA ARG A 155 -11.02 -10.29 4.75
C ARG A 155 -11.98 -11.40 4.36
N GLY A 156 -12.74 -11.87 5.32
CA GLY A 156 -13.72 -12.92 5.14
C GLY A 156 -15.12 -12.49 5.52
N VAL A 157 -16.09 -13.11 4.88
CA VAL A 157 -17.53 -13.01 5.20
C VAL A 157 -18.14 -14.42 5.23
N THR A 158 -19.35 -14.55 5.76
CA THR A 158 -19.93 -15.87 6.04
C THR A 158 -20.33 -16.65 4.79
N THR A 159 -20.81 -15.98 3.74
CA THR A 159 -21.34 -16.61 2.52
C THR A 159 -21.00 -15.85 1.23
N GLN A 160 -21.23 -16.49 0.07
CA GLN A 160 -21.09 -15.82 -1.23
C GLN A 160 -22.04 -14.62 -1.38
N ALA A 161 -23.25 -14.70 -0.85
CA ALA A 161 -24.17 -13.57 -0.82
C ALA A 161 -23.62 -12.41 0.01
N GLU A 162 -22.98 -12.69 1.14
CA GLU A 162 -22.31 -11.69 1.97
C GLU A 162 -21.05 -11.11 1.27
N ARG A 163 -20.38 -11.86 0.40
CA ARG A 163 -19.31 -11.30 -0.46
C ARG A 163 -19.87 -10.23 -1.39
N GLY A 164 -21.01 -10.49 -2.01
CA GLY A 164 -21.70 -9.50 -2.83
C GLY A 164 -22.09 -8.25 -2.04
N CYS A 165 -22.61 -8.43 -0.81
CA CYS A 165 -22.90 -7.34 0.11
C CYS A 165 -21.65 -6.56 0.47
N ALA A 166 -20.56 -7.23 0.84
CA ALA A 166 -19.29 -6.61 1.20
C ALA A 166 -18.70 -5.80 0.05
N TYR A 167 -18.77 -6.32 -1.18
CA TYR A 167 -18.31 -5.61 -2.37
C TYR A 167 -19.07 -4.29 -2.58
N ARG A 168 -20.43 -4.34 -2.51
CA ARG A 168 -21.25 -3.14 -2.64
C ARG A 168 -20.95 -2.14 -1.52
N TYR A 169 -20.91 -2.60 -0.29
CA TYR A 169 -20.60 -1.76 0.86
C TYR A 169 -19.22 -1.10 0.71
N TYR A 170 -18.23 -1.87 0.29
CA TYR A 170 -16.86 -1.36 0.08
C TYR A 170 -16.83 -0.25 -0.97
N LEU A 171 -17.33 -0.53 -2.17
CA LEU A 171 -17.27 0.41 -3.31
C LEU A 171 -18.17 1.61 -3.09
N GLU A 172 -19.43 1.38 -2.73
CA GLU A 172 -20.42 2.45 -2.63
C GLU A 172 -20.13 3.39 -1.46
N GLN A 173 -19.69 2.87 -0.31
CA GLN A 173 -19.19 3.72 0.78
C GLN A 173 -17.91 4.46 0.39
N GLY A 174 -16.98 3.83 -0.33
CA GLY A 174 -15.81 4.49 -0.88
C GLY A 174 -16.18 5.71 -1.72
N LEU A 175 -17.18 5.57 -2.59
CA LEU A 175 -17.66 6.63 -3.49
C LEU A 175 -18.30 7.83 -2.77
N THR A 176 -18.58 7.75 -1.48
CA THR A 176 -19.00 8.92 -0.68
C THR A 176 -17.83 9.88 -0.38
N SER A 177 -16.59 9.46 -0.59
CA SER A 177 -15.42 10.32 -0.47
C SER A 177 -15.11 10.96 -1.82
N PRO A 178 -14.95 12.30 -1.90
CA PRO A 178 -14.61 12.98 -3.15
C PRO A 178 -13.19 12.65 -3.66
N TYR A 179 -12.39 11.99 -2.84
CA TYR A 179 -11.03 11.58 -3.18
C TYR A 179 -10.92 10.13 -3.66
N PHE A 180 -11.96 9.30 -3.44
CA PHE A 180 -11.94 7.91 -3.86
C PHE A 180 -12.20 7.79 -5.35
N LEU A 181 -11.16 7.44 -6.12
CA LEU A 181 -11.26 7.31 -7.58
C LEU A 181 -11.88 5.98 -8.03
N GLY A 182 -11.70 4.93 -7.24
CA GLY A 182 -12.14 3.58 -7.54
C GLY A 182 -11.26 2.51 -6.89
N ALA A 183 -11.53 1.24 -7.24
CA ALA A 183 -10.79 0.12 -6.69
C ALA A 183 -10.60 -1.02 -7.70
N HIS A 184 -9.48 -1.74 -7.56
CA HIS A 184 -9.20 -2.97 -8.27
C HIS A 184 -9.39 -4.17 -7.34
N TYR A 185 -10.26 -5.07 -7.72
CA TYR A 185 -10.52 -6.30 -6.96
C TYR A 185 -9.38 -7.32 -7.16
N PHE A 186 -8.92 -7.91 -6.11
CA PHE A 186 -7.92 -8.96 -6.09
C PHE A 186 -8.58 -10.29 -5.69
N GLN A 187 -8.89 -11.22 -6.60
CA GLN A 187 -8.51 -11.25 -8.02
C GLN A 187 -9.60 -11.92 -8.86
N LEU A 188 -9.32 -12.20 -10.16
CA LEU A 188 -10.31 -12.79 -11.07
C LEU A 188 -10.70 -14.21 -10.67
N ASN A 189 -9.73 -15.08 -10.42
CA ASN A 189 -9.95 -16.48 -10.05
C ASN A 189 -9.47 -16.76 -8.62
N ASP A 190 -10.03 -17.79 -8.00
CA ASP A 190 -9.49 -18.32 -6.76
C ASP A 190 -8.02 -18.68 -6.92
N GLN A 191 -7.29 -18.65 -5.82
CA GLN A 191 -5.90 -19.07 -5.81
C GLN A 191 -5.79 -20.59 -6.03
N SER A 192 -4.58 -21.08 -6.28
CA SER A 192 -4.35 -22.51 -6.45
C SER A 192 -4.72 -23.28 -5.18
N CYS A 193 -5.45 -24.38 -5.33
CA CYS A 193 -5.77 -25.28 -4.22
C CYS A 193 -4.51 -25.91 -3.57
N LEU A 194 -3.39 -25.94 -4.29
CA LEU A 194 -2.09 -26.37 -3.77
C LEU A 194 -1.33 -25.25 -3.05
N GLY A 195 -1.88 -24.05 -3.02
CA GLY A 195 -1.23 -22.86 -2.47
C GLY A 195 -0.28 -22.15 -3.44
N ARG A 196 -0.02 -20.88 -3.17
CA ARG A 196 1.05 -20.09 -3.79
C ARG A 196 2.39 -20.42 -3.13
N PHE A 197 3.48 -19.81 -3.63
CA PHE A 197 4.82 -19.94 -3.05
C PHE A 197 4.91 -19.50 -1.57
N ASP A 198 4.01 -18.62 -1.13
CA ASP A 198 3.86 -18.11 0.24
C ASP A 198 2.82 -18.88 1.07
N GLY A 199 2.19 -19.91 0.49
CA GLY A 199 1.23 -20.79 1.14
C GLY A 199 -0.23 -20.36 1.03
N GLU A 200 -0.54 -19.20 0.45
CA GLU A 200 -1.93 -18.76 0.27
C GLU A 200 -2.70 -19.66 -0.70
N ASN A 201 -3.93 -20.00 -0.32
CA ASN A 201 -4.89 -20.75 -1.14
C ASN A 201 -6.31 -20.20 -0.96
N TYR A 202 -6.47 -18.91 -1.17
CA TYR A 202 -7.68 -18.16 -0.82
C TYR A 202 -8.83 -18.34 -1.82
N GLN A 203 -10.05 -18.45 -1.26
CA GLN A 203 -11.32 -18.35 -1.95
C GLN A 203 -11.72 -16.88 -2.07
N ILE A 204 -11.20 -16.20 -3.06
CA ILE A 204 -11.38 -14.75 -3.26
C ILE A 204 -11.73 -14.37 -4.70
N GLY A 205 -11.78 -15.35 -5.61
CA GLY A 205 -12.03 -15.14 -7.02
C GLY A 205 -13.45 -14.68 -7.34
N LEU A 206 -13.65 -14.18 -8.54
CA LEU A 206 -14.97 -14.02 -9.17
C LEU A 206 -15.42 -15.34 -9.79
N VAL A 207 -14.44 -16.21 -10.07
CA VAL A 207 -14.62 -17.59 -10.49
C VAL A 207 -13.77 -18.51 -9.60
N ASP A 208 -14.21 -19.75 -9.47
CA ASP A 208 -13.48 -20.78 -8.72
C ASP A 208 -12.28 -21.36 -9.48
N VAL A 209 -11.62 -22.36 -8.91
CA VAL A 209 -10.47 -23.06 -9.54
C VAL A 209 -10.83 -23.83 -10.82
N CYS A 210 -12.11 -24.07 -11.07
CA CYS A 210 -12.65 -24.71 -12.27
C CYS A 210 -13.25 -23.67 -13.24
N MET A 211 -13.02 -22.38 -13.02
CA MET A 211 -13.57 -21.26 -13.80
C MET A 211 -15.10 -21.17 -13.75
N GLN A 212 -15.73 -21.67 -12.71
CA GLN A 212 -17.16 -21.49 -12.45
C GLN A 212 -17.41 -20.17 -11.73
N GLU A 213 -18.38 -19.38 -12.23
CA GLU A 213 -18.72 -18.07 -11.71
C GLU A 213 -19.36 -18.16 -10.30
N TYR A 214 -18.92 -17.31 -9.39
CA TYR A 214 -19.61 -17.05 -8.12
C TYR A 214 -20.76 -16.05 -8.36
N VAL A 215 -21.93 -16.56 -8.72
CA VAL A 215 -23.07 -15.75 -9.24
C VAL A 215 -23.49 -14.65 -8.26
N ASP A 216 -23.64 -14.97 -6.99
CA ASP A 216 -24.08 -13.98 -5.97
C ASP A 216 -23.13 -12.77 -5.92
N MET A 217 -21.82 -13.03 -6.00
CA MET A 217 -20.80 -11.98 -6.01
C MET A 217 -20.86 -11.15 -7.29
N THR A 218 -20.90 -11.80 -8.44
CA THR A 218 -20.83 -11.11 -9.74
C THR A 218 -22.11 -10.35 -10.08
N GLU A 219 -23.28 -10.84 -9.65
CA GLU A 219 -24.54 -10.09 -9.77
C GLU A 219 -24.55 -8.83 -8.88
N ALA A 220 -24.05 -8.92 -7.66
CA ALA A 220 -23.90 -7.77 -6.79
C ALA A 220 -22.92 -6.73 -7.38
N MET A 221 -21.81 -7.19 -8.01
CA MET A 221 -20.89 -6.32 -8.74
C MET A 221 -21.59 -5.61 -9.91
N ARG A 222 -22.33 -6.34 -10.74
CA ARG A 222 -23.08 -5.75 -11.86
C ARG A 222 -24.10 -4.71 -11.37
N ALA A 223 -24.80 -5.00 -10.28
CA ALA A 223 -25.73 -4.06 -9.67
C ALA A 223 -25.02 -2.78 -9.19
N CYS A 224 -23.89 -2.92 -8.47
CA CYS A 224 -23.07 -1.79 -8.05
C CYS A 224 -22.59 -0.95 -9.23
N HIS A 225 -21.99 -1.59 -10.24
CA HIS A 225 -21.47 -0.89 -11.42
C HIS A 225 -22.56 -0.18 -12.23
N GLY A 226 -23.82 -0.69 -12.19
CA GLY A 226 -24.96 -0.08 -12.89
C GLY A 226 -25.35 1.30 -12.36
N HIS A 227 -24.99 1.65 -11.11
CA HIS A 227 -25.37 2.94 -10.52
C HIS A 227 -24.23 3.68 -9.80
N MET A 228 -23.01 3.15 -9.80
CA MET A 228 -21.87 3.72 -9.05
C MET A 228 -21.62 5.21 -9.36
N TYR A 229 -21.83 5.66 -10.60
CA TYR A 229 -21.68 7.07 -10.95
C TYR A 229 -22.75 7.95 -10.31
N ARG A 230 -23.98 7.45 -10.16
CA ARG A 230 -25.06 8.19 -9.48
C ARG A 230 -24.78 8.31 -7.98
N VAL A 231 -24.20 7.27 -7.38
CA VAL A 231 -23.72 7.33 -5.98
C VAL A 231 -22.59 8.36 -5.85
N ALA A 232 -21.59 8.31 -6.74
CA ALA A 232 -20.48 9.25 -6.72
C ALA A 232 -20.89 10.73 -6.95
N LEU A 233 -21.99 10.96 -7.68
CA LEU A 233 -22.57 12.28 -7.93
C LEU A 233 -23.63 12.69 -6.88
N GLU A 234 -23.80 11.90 -5.83
CA GLU A 234 -24.81 12.11 -4.76
C GLU A 234 -26.27 12.09 -5.27
N GLU A 235 -26.52 11.53 -6.45
CA GLU A 235 -27.85 11.36 -7.02
C GLU A 235 -28.59 10.14 -6.42
N GLU A 236 -27.85 9.15 -5.94
CA GLU A 236 -28.36 7.98 -5.22
C GLU A 236 -27.57 7.77 -3.93
N LYS A 237 -28.22 7.16 -2.92
CA LYS A 237 -27.56 6.80 -1.67
C LYS A 237 -26.66 5.59 -1.86
N ALA A 238 -25.51 5.61 -1.21
CA ALA A 238 -24.65 4.45 -1.10
C ALA A 238 -25.30 3.32 -0.32
N TRP A 239 -24.92 2.10 -0.63
CA TRP A 239 -25.33 0.90 0.12
C TRP A 239 -24.88 0.98 1.59
N GLU A 240 -25.83 0.87 2.51
CA GLU A 240 -25.59 1.06 3.95
C GLU A 240 -25.54 -0.26 4.75
N ARG A 241 -26.01 -1.38 4.15
CA ARG A 241 -25.98 -2.66 4.84
C ARG A 241 -24.54 -3.18 4.95
N GLU A 242 -24.09 -3.34 6.19
CA GLU A 242 -22.81 -4.00 6.47
C GLU A 242 -22.93 -5.51 6.23
N PRO A 243 -21.86 -6.17 5.73
CA PRO A 243 -21.86 -7.62 5.59
C PRO A 243 -21.68 -8.33 6.93
N GLU A 244 -22.02 -9.61 6.98
CA GLU A 244 -21.63 -10.49 8.08
C GLU A 244 -20.14 -10.87 7.96
N ASP A 245 -19.31 -10.11 8.64
CA ASP A 245 -17.84 -10.19 8.58
C ASP A 245 -17.32 -11.34 9.45
N ILE A 246 -16.24 -11.96 9.02
CA ILE A 246 -15.45 -12.91 9.80
C ILE A 246 -14.23 -12.16 10.35
N GLU A 247 -13.81 -12.47 11.58
CA GLU A 247 -12.60 -11.87 12.18
C GLU A 247 -11.44 -11.86 11.18
N PRO A 248 -10.81 -10.69 10.94
CA PRO A 248 -9.69 -10.59 10.01
C PRO A 248 -8.52 -11.47 10.44
N VAL A 249 -7.88 -12.10 9.48
CA VAL A 249 -6.60 -12.78 9.70
C VAL A 249 -5.52 -11.70 9.89
N HIS A 250 -4.88 -11.73 11.06
CA HIS A 250 -3.75 -10.86 11.37
C HIS A 250 -2.45 -11.59 11.01
N TYR A 251 -1.62 -10.95 10.21
CA TYR A 251 -0.27 -11.39 9.86
C TYR A 251 0.78 -10.60 10.63
#